data_f76e28812c54846cbdd086a8fe9735ee
#
_entry.id   f76e28812c54846cbdd086a8fe9735ee
#
_cell.length_a   1.000
_cell.length_b   1.000
_cell.length_c   1.000
_cell.angle_alpha   90.00
_cell.angle_beta   90.00
_cell.angle_gamma   90.00
#
_symmetry.space_group_name_H-M   'P 1'
#
loop_
_entity.id
_entity.type
_entity.pdbx_description
1 polymer ?
#
loop_
_entity_poly.entity_id
_entity_poly.type
_entity_poly.pdbx_seq_one_letter_code
_entity_poly.pdbx_strand_id
1 'polypeptide(L)'
;MAGRHIFFYWWHRVRHLPGFWVVFHQVHHSPARIEALTAFYKHPVEILTDSALAAIVMYPLLGSSLDGAVWFNFFAAAGELFHHANIRTPHWVRYFIQTPELHSIHHQLDVHHYNYADLPLWDRLFGTYRDADTFAAHCGFPRNNERQLGRMLLFRDVYKD
;
A
#
# COMPACT_ATOMS: atom_id res chain seq x y z
N MET A 1 -7.92 -9.67 15.93
CA MET A 1 -7.05 -8.69 15.20
C MET A 1 -6.75 -9.12 13.76
N ALA A 2 -6.38 -10.35 13.46
CA ALA A 2 -6.07 -10.80 12.08
C ALA A 2 -7.20 -10.58 11.05
N GLY A 3 -8.46 -10.69 11.44
CA GLY A 3 -9.60 -10.51 10.54
C GLY A 3 -9.76 -9.12 9.92
N ARG A 4 -9.14 -8.08 10.49
CA ARG A 4 -9.17 -6.72 9.92
C ARG A 4 -8.24 -6.59 8.72
N HIS A 5 -7.04 -7.15 8.84
CA HIS A 5 -6.01 -7.05 7.78
C HIS A 5 -6.43 -7.75 6.49
N ILE A 6 -7.33 -8.74 6.53
CA ILE A 6 -7.83 -9.39 5.31
C ILE A 6 -8.68 -8.42 4.46
N PHE A 7 -9.49 -7.54 5.08
CA PHE A 7 -10.26 -6.54 4.33
C PHE A 7 -9.34 -5.56 3.61
N PHE A 8 -8.29 -5.07 4.30
CA PHE A 8 -7.33 -4.13 3.69
C PHE A 8 -6.47 -4.81 2.65
N TYR A 9 -6.11 -6.08 2.80
CA TYR A 9 -5.45 -6.87 1.77
C TYR A 9 -6.30 -6.93 0.49
N TRP A 10 -7.59 -7.27 0.58
CA TRP A 10 -8.47 -7.33 -0.58
C TRP A 10 -8.73 -5.94 -1.17
N TRP A 11 -8.91 -4.93 -0.34
CA TRP A 11 -9.05 -3.55 -0.80
C TRP A 11 -7.80 -3.10 -1.55
N HIS A 12 -6.61 -3.40 -1.05
CA HIS A 12 -5.35 -3.08 -1.73
C HIS A 12 -5.28 -3.76 -3.11
N ARG A 13 -5.62 -5.03 -3.20
CA ARG A 13 -5.71 -5.73 -4.50
C ARG A 13 -6.72 -5.09 -5.45
N VAL A 14 -7.89 -4.71 -4.97
CA VAL A 14 -8.93 -4.05 -5.78
C VAL A 14 -8.41 -2.73 -6.36
N ARG A 15 -7.67 -1.96 -5.58
CA ARG A 15 -7.06 -0.69 -6.06
C ARG A 15 -6.10 -0.90 -7.24
N HIS A 16 -5.51 -2.07 -7.40
CA HIS A 16 -4.66 -2.42 -8.54
C HIS A 16 -5.42 -2.88 -9.80
N LEU A 17 -6.74 -3.07 -9.73
CA LEU A 17 -7.53 -3.42 -10.91
C LEU A 17 -7.65 -2.23 -11.88
N PRO A 18 -7.70 -2.48 -13.21
CA PRO A 18 -7.94 -1.43 -14.19
C PRO A 18 -9.18 -0.59 -13.83
N GLY A 19 -9.11 0.71 -13.93
CA GLY A 19 -10.16 1.63 -13.51
C GLY A 19 -10.06 2.07 -12.04
N PHE A 20 -9.89 1.15 -11.10
CA PHE A 20 -9.59 1.48 -9.70
C PHE A 20 -8.19 2.05 -9.52
N TRP A 21 -7.23 1.52 -10.25
CA TRP A 21 -5.85 2.01 -10.29
C TRP A 21 -5.75 3.52 -10.52
N VAL A 22 -6.40 4.01 -11.56
CA VAL A 22 -6.36 5.43 -11.97
C VAL A 22 -6.98 6.34 -10.90
N VAL A 23 -8.04 5.87 -10.23
CA VAL A 23 -8.79 6.66 -9.24
C VAL A 23 -8.12 6.61 -7.87
N PHE A 24 -7.62 5.45 -7.47
CA PHE A 24 -7.28 5.21 -6.06
C PHE A 24 -5.80 4.97 -5.81
N HIS A 25 -4.97 4.59 -6.81
CA HIS A 25 -3.65 4.07 -6.42
C HIS A 25 -2.47 4.50 -7.28
N GLN A 26 -2.69 5.02 -8.49
CA GLN A 26 -1.59 5.43 -9.36
C GLN A 26 -0.73 6.56 -8.74
N VAL A 27 -1.34 7.50 -7.99
CA VAL A 27 -0.59 8.57 -7.31
C VAL A 27 0.39 7.97 -6.32
N HIS A 28 -0.06 6.99 -5.52
CA HIS A 28 0.75 6.32 -4.51
C HIS A 28 1.94 5.57 -5.13
N HIS A 29 1.74 4.91 -6.26
CA HIS A 29 2.79 4.16 -6.96
C HIS A 29 3.69 5.01 -7.87
N SER A 30 3.37 6.29 -8.06
CA SER A 30 4.12 7.12 -8.99
C SER A 30 5.55 7.51 -8.56
N PRO A 31 5.91 7.63 -7.26
CA PRO A 31 7.25 8.03 -6.87
C PRO A 31 8.32 7.03 -7.34
N ALA A 32 9.35 7.56 -8.03
CA ALA A 32 10.50 6.76 -8.46
C ALA A 32 11.41 6.32 -7.29
N ARG A 33 11.24 6.93 -6.12
CA ARG A 33 11.93 6.58 -4.88
C ARG A 33 10.93 6.48 -3.74
N ILE A 34 10.98 5.36 -3.02
CA ILE A 34 10.15 5.13 -1.85
C ILE A 34 10.85 5.67 -0.62
N GLU A 35 10.14 6.49 0.14
CA GLU A 35 10.57 7.08 1.42
C GLU A 35 9.39 7.01 2.39
N ALA A 36 9.64 7.12 3.69
CA ALA A 36 8.58 7.01 4.70
C ALA A 36 7.36 7.90 4.41
N LEU A 37 7.56 9.11 3.89
CA LEU A 37 6.48 10.02 3.52
C LEU A 37 5.70 9.58 2.28
N THR A 38 6.22 8.67 1.46
CA THR A 38 5.50 8.07 0.33
C THR A 38 4.24 7.33 0.81
N ALA A 39 4.24 6.83 2.04
CA ALA A 39 3.07 6.22 2.68
C ALA A 39 1.79 7.06 2.55
N PHE A 40 1.92 8.38 2.63
CA PHE A 40 0.79 9.33 2.57
C PHE A 40 0.72 10.11 1.26
N TYR A 41 1.59 9.81 0.30
CA TYR A 41 1.50 10.37 -1.04
C TYR A 41 0.42 9.65 -1.84
N LYS A 42 -0.82 10.08 -1.66
CA LYS A 42 -2.03 9.43 -2.17
C LYS A 42 -2.96 10.47 -2.79
N HIS A 43 -3.81 10.01 -3.71
CA HIS A 43 -4.89 10.84 -4.23
C HIS A 43 -5.87 11.21 -3.10
N PRO A 44 -6.38 12.46 -3.01
CA PRO A 44 -7.36 12.83 -1.96
C PRO A 44 -8.59 11.90 -1.90
N VAL A 45 -9.08 11.44 -3.04
CA VAL A 45 -10.19 10.47 -3.11
C VAL A 45 -9.78 9.13 -2.49
N GLU A 46 -8.56 8.66 -2.70
CA GLU A 46 -8.04 7.45 -2.06
C GLU A 46 -8.02 7.61 -0.53
N ILE A 47 -7.50 8.73 -0.02
CA ILE A 47 -7.45 9.01 1.42
C ILE A 47 -8.86 9.00 2.02
N LEU A 48 -9.82 9.66 1.38
CA LEU A 48 -11.22 9.68 1.84
C LEU A 48 -11.84 8.29 1.84
N THR A 49 -11.60 7.51 0.79
CA THR A 49 -12.16 6.16 0.66
C THR A 49 -11.52 5.20 1.66
N ASP A 50 -10.20 5.25 1.86
CA ASP A 50 -9.50 4.46 2.86
C ASP A 50 -10.02 4.77 4.28
N SER A 51 -10.23 6.06 4.58
CA SER A 51 -10.77 6.51 5.88
C SER A 51 -12.20 6.03 6.09
N ALA A 52 -13.06 6.14 5.05
CA ALA A 52 -14.44 5.67 5.12
C ALA A 52 -14.52 4.15 5.29
N LEU A 53 -13.69 3.40 4.53
CA LEU A 53 -13.62 1.95 4.65
C LEU A 53 -13.13 1.53 6.04
N ALA A 54 -12.09 2.19 6.55
CA ALA A 54 -11.60 1.95 7.90
C ALA A 54 -12.69 2.17 8.95
N ALA A 55 -13.46 3.27 8.84
CA ALA A 55 -14.57 3.55 9.74
C ALA A 55 -15.67 2.48 9.67
N ILE A 56 -16.06 2.06 8.46
CA ILE A 56 -17.05 1.00 8.24
C ILE A 56 -16.58 -0.33 8.83
N VAL A 57 -15.34 -0.71 8.58
CA VAL A 57 -14.81 -1.96 9.11
C VAL A 57 -14.69 -1.92 10.63
N MET A 58 -14.22 -0.80 11.19
CA MET A 58 -13.96 -0.70 12.63
C MET A 58 -15.24 -0.63 13.45
N TYR A 59 -16.21 0.21 13.08
CA TYR A 59 -17.38 0.47 13.89
C TYR A 59 -18.54 -0.49 13.61
N PRO A 60 -19.26 -0.41 12.49
CA PRO A 60 -20.43 -1.26 12.29
C PRO A 60 -20.11 -2.74 12.09
N LEU A 61 -18.97 -3.07 11.47
CA LEU A 61 -18.65 -4.47 11.17
C LEU A 61 -17.99 -5.19 12.35
N LEU A 62 -17.05 -4.56 13.04
CA LEU A 62 -16.27 -5.17 14.11
C LEU A 62 -16.66 -4.69 15.51
N GLY A 63 -17.58 -3.73 15.65
CA GLY A 63 -18.06 -3.20 16.92
C GLY A 63 -16.94 -2.62 17.80
N SER A 64 -15.91 -2.05 17.19
CA SER A 64 -14.76 -1.53 17.93
C SER A 64 -15.12 -0.29 18.73
N SER A 65 -14.57 -0.18 19.95
CA SER A 65 -14.62 1.07 20.70
C SER A 65 -13.78 2.16 20.02
N LEU A 66 -14.01 3.42 20.41
CA LEU A 66 -13.19 4.53 19.92
C LEU A 66 -11.71 4.33 20.22
N ASP A 67 -11.37 3.92 21.44
CA ASP A 67 -9.97 3.63 21.83
C ASP A 67 -9.37 2.52 20.97
N GLY A 68 -10.12 1.45 20.71
CA GLY A 68 -9.69 0.38 19.84
C GLY A 68 -9.43 0.84 18.40
N ALA A 69 -10.25 1.74 17.89
CA ALA A 69 -10.06 2.33 16.57
C ALA A 69 -8.85 3.28 16.53
N VAL A 70 -8.63 4.08 17.56
CA VAL A 70 -7.45 4.96 17.68
C VAL A 70 -6.16 4.14 17.67
N TRP A 71 -6.07 3.11 18.48
CA TRP A 71 -4.89 2.25 18.51
C TRP A 71 -4.66 1.52 17.19
N PHE A 72 -5.75 1.04 16.57
CA PHE A 72 -5.64 0.42 15.25
C PHE A 72 -5.06 1.39 14.22
N ASN A 73 -5.60 2.60 14.11
CA ASN A 73 -5.11 3.60 13.16
C ASN A 73 -3.67 4.02 13.45
N PHE A 74 -3.29 4.12 14.73
CA PHE A 74 -1.91 4.39 15.11
C PHE A 74 -0.95 3.31 14.60
N PHE A 75 -1.24 2.04 14.86
CA PHE A 75 -0.39 0.94 14.39
C PHE A 75 -0.41 0.76 12.88
N ALA A 76 -1.55 1.01 12.23
CA ALA A 76 -1.65 0.98 10.78
C ALA A 76 -0.76 2.08 10.16
N ALA A 77 -0.85 3.33 10.65
CA ALA A 77 0.00 4.42 10.19
C ALA A 77 1.49 4.17 10.47
N ALA A 78 1.83 3.62 11.64
CA ALA A 78 3.21 3.23 11.96
C ALA A 78 3.73 2.14 11.01
N GLY A 79 2.89 1.16 10.65
CA GLY A 79 3.20 0.14 9.66
C GLY A 79 3.42 0.72 8.28
N GLU A 80 2.53 1.61 7.82
CA GLU A 80 2.67 2.33 6.54
C GLU A 80 3.99 3.11 6.48
N LEU A 81 4.33 3.87 7.52
CA LEU A 81 5.62 4.57 7.59
C LEU A 81 6.81 3.61 7.59
N PHE A 82 6.68 2.48 8.29
CA PHE A 82 7.75 1.49 8.39
C PHE A 82 8.04 0.82 7.05
N HIS A 83 7.03 0.25 6.38
CA HIS A 83 7.30 -0.48 5.14
C HIS A 83 7.61 0.43 3.94
N HIS A 84 7.33 1.74 4.04
CA HIS A 84 7.83 2.73 3.08
C HIS A 84 9.19 3.32 3.47
N ALA A 85 9.72 3.03 4.66
CA ALA A 85 11.02 3.53 5.07
C ALA A 85 12.15 2.91 4.22
N ASN A 86 13.19 3.70 3.97
CA ASN A 86 14.36 3.22 3.22
C ASN A 86 15.41 2.66 4.19
N ILE A 87 15.03 1.64 4.98
CA ILE A 87 15.87 0.95 5.95
C ILE A 87 15.92 -0.54 5.66
N ARG A 88 17.05 -1.16 5.93
CA ARG A 88 17.19 -2.62 5.84
C ARG A 88 16.72 -3.29 7.13
N THR A 89 16.00 -4.38 6.98
CA THR A 89 15.46 -5.13 8.11
C THR A 89 16.10 -6.52 8.24
N PRO A 90 16.21 -7.06 9.47
CA PRO A 90 16.59 -8.45 9.65
C PRO A 90 15.63 -9.38 8.94
N HIS A 91 16.15 -10.41 8.27
CA HIS A 91 15.36 -11.34 7.45
C HIS A 91 14.14 -11.94 8.17
N TRP A 92 14.22 -12.22 9.47
CA TRP A 92 13.14 -12.82 10.22
C TRP A 92 11.90 -11.92 10.38
N VAL A 93 12.04 -10.58 10.26
CA VAL A 93 10.92 -9.62 10.40
C VAL A 93 9.83 -9.88 9.35
N ARG A 94 10.21 -10.30 8.14
CA ARG A 94 9.28 -10.58 7.01
C ARG A 94 8.34 -11.76 7.22
N TYR A 95 8.53 -12.53 8.26
CA TYR A 95 7.58 -13.59 8.61
C TYR A 95 6.34 -13.05 9.34
N PHE A 96 6.45 -11.87 9.94
CA PHE A 96 5.42 -11.28 10.78
C PHE A 96 4.77 -10.04 10.19
N ILE A 97 5.55 -9.14 9.63
CA ILE A 97 5.08 -7.87 9.08
C ILE A 97 5.72 -7.59 7.72
N GLN A 98 5.03 -6.78 6.92
CA GLN A 98 5.56 -6.25 5.68
C GLN A 98 6.83 -5.45 5.94
N THR A 99 7.92 -5.82 5.27
CA THR A 99 9.20 -5.10 5.40
C THR A 99 9.39 -4.11 4.26
N PRO A 100 10.28 -3.11 4.41
CA PRO A 100 10.59 -2.16 3.35
C PRO A 100 11.07 -2.85 2.06
N GLU A 101 11.86 -3.92 2.16
CA GLU A 101 12.34 -4.66 1.01
C GLU A 101 11.19 -5.33 0.26
N LEU A 102 10.26 -5.98 0.97
CA LEU A 102 9.08 -6.61 0.38
C LEU A 102 8.17 -5.58 -0.28
N HIS A 103 7.95 -4.44 0.39
CA HIS A 103 7.08 -3.38 -0.12
C HIS A 103 7.70 -2.65 -1.31
N SER A 104 9.02 -2.55 -1.38
CA SER A 104 9.70 -2.01 -2.55
C SER A 104 9.45 -2.84 -3.81
N ILE A 105 9.32 -4.17 -3.69
CA ILE A 105 8.91 -5.03 -4.81
C ILE A 105 7.46 -4.74 -5.23
N HIS A 106 6.58 -4.41 -4.29
CA HIS A 106 5.22 -3.99 -4.60
C HIS A 106 5.18 -2.70 -5.43
N HIS A 107 6.08 -1.75 -5.15
CA HIS A 107 6.23 -0.51 -5.90
C HIS A 107 7.17 -0.61 -7.12
N GLN A 108 7.74 -1.78 -7.37
CA GLN A 108 8.69 -1.96 -8.47
C GLN A 108 8.02 -1.67 -9.82
N LEU A 109 8.71 -0.91 -10.66
CA LEU A 109 8.29 -0.61 -12.03
C LEU A 109 7.89 -1.91 -12.76
N ASP A 110 6.71 -1.91 -13.35
CA ASP A 110 6.10 -3.03 -14.10
C ASP A 110 5.78 -4.30 -13.28
N VAL A 111 5.79 -4.25 -11.93
CA VAL A 111 5.62 -5.43 -11.06
C VAL A 111 4.54 -5.24 -9.98
N HIS A 112 3.51 -4.52 -10.16
CA HIS A 112 2.51 -4.11 -9.13
C HIS A 112 1.53 -5.22 -8.66
N HIS A 113 1.93 -6.50 -8.55
CA HIS A 113 1.00 -7.61 -8.21
C HIS A 113 1.49 -8.55 -7.12
N TYR A 114 2.41 -8.10 -6.28
CA TYR A 114 2.91 -8.85 -5.13
C TYR A 114 2.86 -8.02 -3.86
N ASN A 115 2.88 -8.69 -2.70
CA ASN A 115 3.10 -8.10 -1.38
C ASN A 115 2.11 -6.98 -1.04
N TYR A 116 0.82 -7.26 -1.11
CA TYR A 116 -0.25 -6.29 -0.84
C TYR A 116 -0.54 -6.08 0.65
N ALA A 117 -0.24 -7.07 1.49
CA ALA A 117 -0.69 -7.07 2.88
C ALA A 117 0.34 -6.47 3.84
N ASP A 118 -0.14 -5.79 4.88
CA ASP A 118 0.70 -5.41 6.03
C ASP A 118 1.24 -6.64 6.77
N LEU A 119 0.45 -7.72 6.77
CA LEU A 119 0.84 -9.02 7.31
C LEU A 119 1.08 -9.98 6.14
N PRO A 120 2.33 -10.41 5.85
CA PRO A 120 2.68 -11.28 4.73
C PRO A 120 1.95 -12.62 4.73
N LEU A 121 1.30 -12.97 5.84
CA LEU A 121 0.44 -14.15 5.95
C LEU A 121 -0.62 -14.19 4.83
N TRP A 122 -1.27 -13.05 4.54
CA TRP A 122 -2.31 -12.99 3.52
C TRP A 122 -1.75 -13.15 2.11
N ASP A 123 -0.61 -12.52 1.82
CA ASP A 123 0.07 -12.71 0.53
C ASP A 123 0.49 -14.17 0.33
N ARG A 124 0.99 -14.84 1.37
CA ARG A 124 1.35 -16.27 1.32
C ARG A 124 0.13 -17.15 1.09
N LEU A 125 -0.97 -16.87 1.79
CA LEU A 125 -2.20 -17.64 1.68
C LEU A 125 -2.86 -17.52 0.30
N PHE A 126 -2.82 -16.31 -0.29
CA PHE A 126 -3.46 -16.01 -1.57
C PHE A 126 -2.49 -15.98 -2.76
N GLY A 127 -1.24 -16.43 -2.58
CA GLY A 127 -0.27 -16.60 -3.65
C GLY A 127 0.29 -15.31 -4.25
N THR A 128 0.23 -14.21 -3.50
CA THR A 128 0.78 -12.90 -3.91
C THR A 128 2.08 -12.54 -3.19
N TYR A 129 2.64 -13.45 -2.40
CA TYR A 129 3.91 -13.23 -1.72
C TYR A 129 5.08 -13.38 -2.69
N ARG A 130 5.96 -12.39 -2.70
CA ARG A 130 7.27 -12.44 -3.38
C ARG A 130 8.36 -12.02 -2.42
N ASP A 131 9.31 -12.91 -2.18
CA ASP A 131 10.43 -12.64 -1.27
C ASP A 131 11.43 -11.67 -1.89
N ALA A 132 12.12 -10.89 -1.03
CA ALA A 132 13.13 -9.95 -1.45
C ALA A 132 14.14 -9.70 -0.32
N ASP A 133 15.42 -9.87 -0.62
CA ASP A 133 16.53 -9.56 0.31
C ASP A 133 17.09 -8.15 0.09
N THR A 134 16.71 -7.50 -0.99
CA THR A 134 17.14 -6.16 -1.37
C THR A 134 15.98 -5.34 -1.89
N PHE A 135 16.15 -4.03 -1.87
CA PHE A 135 15.18 -3.11 -2.47
C PHE A 135 15.07 -3.32 -3.98
N ALA A 136 13.89 -3.05 -4.54
CA ALA A 136 13.67 -2.97 -5.97
C ALA A 136 14.65 -1.96 -6.60
N ALA A 137 15.21 -2.30 -7.75
CA ALA A 137 16.19 -1.45 -8.44
C ALA A 137 15.54 -0.15 -8.96
N HIS A 138 14.30 -0.25 -9.40
CA HIS A 138 13.52 0.88 -9.95
C HIS A 138 12.08 0.80 -9.47
N CYS A 139 11.57 1.90 -8.94
CA CYS A 139 10.16 2.09 -8.59
C CYS A 139 9.56 3.20 -9.46
N GLY A 140 8.27 3.45 -9.31
CA GLY A 140 7.58 4.52 -9.99
C GLY A 140 7.13 4.16 -11.40
N PHE A 141 7.09 5.17 -12.28
CA PHE A 141 6.50 5.09 -13.60
C PHE A 141 7.54 5.20 -14.74
N PRO A 142 7.26 4.61 -15.91
CA PRO A 142 8.15 4.74 -17.05
C PRO A 142 8.21 6.21 -17.52
N ARG A 143 9.30 6.57 -18.22
CA ARG A 143 9.47 7.87 -18.90
C ARG A 143 9.39 9.10 -17.99
N ASN A 144 9.63 8.97 -16.69
CA ASN A 144 9.43 10.04 -15.68
C ASN A 144 7.99 10.56 -15.62
N ASN A 145 7.00 9.72 -15.90
CA ASN A 145 5.58 10.07 -15.85
C ASN A 145 5.10 10.39 -14.42
N GLU A 146 5.87 10.05 -13.38
CA GLU A 146 5.63 10.46 -12.00
C GLU A 146 5.52 11.99 -11.82
N ARG A 147 6.09 12.78 -12.74
CA ARG A 147 6.02 14.25 -12.72
C ARG A 147 4.66 14.80 -13.15
N GLN A 148 3.77 13.97 -13.66
CA GLN A 148 2.46 14.36 -14.19
C GLN A 148 1.35 14.35 -13.12
N LEU A 149 1.66 14.76 -11.87
CA LEU A 149 0.71 14.73 -10.75
C LEU A 149 -0.64 15.38 -11.10
N GLY A 150 -0.62 16.55 -11.77
CA GLY A 150 -1.85 17.23 -12.15
C GLY A 150 -2.77 16.39 -13.04
N ARG A 151 -2.21 15.55 -13.93
CA ARG A 151 -2.99 14.63 -14.76
C ARG A 151 -3.54 13.46 -13.94
N MET A 152 -2.75 12.92 -13.01
CA MET A 152 -3.19 11.87 -12.09
C MET A 152 -4.35 12.34 -11.21
N LEU A 153 -4.28 13.58 -10.69
CA LEU A 153 -5.38 14.20 -9.92
C LEU A 153 -6.65 14.45 -10.73
N LEU A 154 -6.56 14.44 -12.06
CA LEU A 154 -7.69 14.48 -12.99
C LEU A 154 -8.07 13.08 -13.52
N PHE A 155 -7.64 12.03 -12.85
CA PHE A 155 -7.92 10.63 -13.18
C PHE A 155 -7.47 10.22 -14.59
N ARG A 156 -6.35 10.76 -15.07
CA ARG A 156 -5.72 10.30 -16.32
C ARG A 156 -4.73 9.19 -16.01
N ASP A 157 -4.77 8.13 -16.78
CA ASP A 157 -3.82 7.01 -16.67
C ASP A 157 -2.49 7.43 -17.29
N VAL A 158 -1.58 7.93 -16.45
CA VAL A 158 -0.25 8.36 -16.92
C VAL A 158 0.77 7.21 -16.95
N TYR A 159 0.43 6.05 -16.41
CA TYR A 159 1.30 4.88 -16.44
C TYR A 159 1.41 4.28 -17.84
N LYS A 160 0.31 4.31 -18.61
CA LYS A 160 0.23 3.76 -19.96
C LYS A 160 0.64 4.75 -21.06
N ASP A 161 0.65 6.05 -20.76
CA ASP A 161 1.06 7.11 -21.72
C ASP A 161 2.58 7.09 -21.92
#